data_da52ea9feedf53d6763b2b8cdef76ad5
#
_entry.id   da52ea9feedf53d6763b2b8cdef76ad5
#
_cell.length_a   1.000
_cell.length_b   1.000
_cell.length_c   1.000
_cell.angle_alpha   90.00
_cell.angle_beta   90.00
_cell.angle_gamma   90.00
#
_symmetry.space_group_name_H-M   'P 1'
#
loop_
_entity.id
_entity.type
_entity.pdbx_description
1 polymer ?
#
loop_
_entity_poly.entity_id
_entity_poly.type
_entity_poly.pdbx_seq_one_letter_code
_entity_poly.pdbx_strand_id
1 'polypeptide(L)'
;LHRLIRRQRQMCIRDRDTSSPSLVRDPNKCILCGNCVRACEELQGIGALGFAFRGTEAMVMPAFNKKIAETECVNCGQCRVYCPTGAIAIKTHMDEAWEALADPNIRVVAQIAPAVRVAVGDHYGLTKGKSVMGKIVNALHRMGFDEVYDTSFSADLTIMEESAEFLDRIKKGEKLPLLTSCCPCLLYTSD
;
A
#
# COMPACT_ATOMS: atom_id res chain seq x y z
N LEU A 1 -27.00 33.36 12.42
CA LEU A 1 -26.21 32.42 13.27
C LEU A 1 -26.16 31.00 12.68
N HIS A 2 -27.29 30.37 12.32
CA HIS A 2 -27.30 29.02 11.75
C HIS A 2 -26.52 28.84 10.43
N ARG A 3 -26.45 29.88 9.58
CA ARG A 3 -25.65 29.84 8.32
C ARG A 3 -24.13 29.90 8.57
N LEU A 4 -23.68 30.63 9.58
CA LEU A 4 -22.28 30.77 9.95
C LEU A 4 -21.79 29.45 10.62
N ILE A 5 -22.61 28.85 11.47
CA ILE A 5 -22.31 27.56 12.10
C ILE A 5 -22.21 26.40 11.07
N ARG A 6 -23.07 26.42 10.02
CA ARG A 6 -22.94 25.46 8.91
C ARG A 6 -21.66 25.63 8.12
N ARG A 7 -21.23 26.88 7.84
CA ARG A 7 -19.94 27.11 7.17
C ARG A 7 -18.75 26.70 8.03
N GLN A 8 -18.77 27.00 9.33
CA GLN A 8 -17.74 26.55 10.26
C GLN A 8 -17.71 25.03 10.40
N ARG A 9 -18.86 24.36 10.42
CA ARG A 9 -18.90 22.88 10.43
C ARG A 9 -18.36 22.28 9.12
N GLN A 10 -18.64 22.88 7.97
CA GLN A 10 -18.07 22.42 6.69
C GLN A 10 -16.57 22.72 6.55
N MET A 11 -16.07 23.79 7.19
CA MET A 11 -14.65 24.11 7.20
C MET A 11 -13.83 23.23 8.18
N CYS A 12 -14.46 22.65 9.21
CA CYS A 12 -13.78 21.88 10.23
C CYS A 12 -13.80 20.36 9.99
N ILE A 13 -14.69 19.86 9.15
CA ILE A 13 -14.79 18.43 8.84
C ILE A 13 -14.24 18.23 7.42
N ARG A 14 -12.95 17.99 7.34
CA ARG A 14 -12.33 17.47 6.14
C ARG A 14 -12.50 15.95 6.18
N ASP A 15 -13.26 15.41 5.24
CA ASP A 15 -13.56 13.99 5.22
C ASP A 15 -12.28 13.17 5.07
N ARG A 16 -12.21 12.11 5.87
CA ARG A 16 -11.15 11.12 5.79
C ARG A 16 -11.33 10.34 4.50
N ASP A 17 -10.31 10.30 3.67
CA ASP A 17 -10.30 9.51 2.43
C ASP A 17 -9.77 8.10 2.72
N THR A 18 -10.65 7.12 2.58
CA THR A 18 -10.38 5.68 2.75
C THR A 18 -10.57 4.90 1.46
N SER A 19 -10.67 5.59 0.33
CA SER A 19 -10.99 5.00 -0.98
C SER A 19 -9.87 4.11 -1.51
N SER A 20 -8.60 4.44 -1.21
CA SER A 20 -7.47 3.62 -1.62
C SER A 20 -7.50 2.24 -0.96
N PRO A 21 -7.05 1.18 -1.66
CA PRO A 21 -6.89 -0.14 -1.07
C PRO A 21 -5.78 -0.20 -0.03
N SER A 22 -4.78 0.68 -0.09
CA SER A 22 -3.57 0.62 0.74
C SER A 22 -3.34 1.81 1.66
N LEU A 23 -3.95 2.96 1.38
CA LEU A 23 -3.70 4.21 2.09
C LEU A 23 -4.99 4.82 2.63
N VAL A 24 -4.84 5.45 3.78
CA VAL A 24 -5.87 6.31 4.38
C VAL A 24 -5.30 7.70 4.53
N ARG A 25 -6.05 8.71 4.08
CA ARG A 25 -5.68 10.11 4.20
C ARG A 25 -6.63 10.84 5.14
N ASP A 26 -6.11 11.46 6.18
CA ASP A 26 -6.84 12.29 7.14
C ASP A 26 -6.32 13.73 7.07
N PRO A 27 -7.00 14.61 6.31
CA PRO A 27 -6.58 16.01 6.14
C PRO A 27 -6.54 16.79 7.45
N ASN A 28 -7.26 16.35 8.50
CA ASN A 28 -7.31 17.06 9.78
C ASN A 28 -5.98 16.95 10.56
N LYS A 29 -5.16 15.95 10.26
CA LYS A 29 -3.83 15.76 10.85
C LYS A 29 -2.73 16.44 10.03
N CYS A 30 -3.06 17.03 8.89
CA CYS A 30 -2.07 17.58 7.96
C CYS A 30 -1.57 18.95 8.44
N ILE A 31 -0.25 19.10 8.58
CA ILE A 31 0.43 20.36 8.92
C ILE A 31 0.96 21.12 7.69
N LEU A 32 0.58 20.71 6.49
CA LEU A 32 0.95 21.36 5.21
C LEU A 32 2.48 21.42 4.94
N CYS A 33 3.25 20.50 5.47
CA CYS A 33 4.72 20.49 5.27
C CYS A 33 5.17 20.17 3.83
N GLY A 34 4.29 19.61 3.00
CA GLY A 34 4.57 19.30 1.59
C GLY A 34 5.46 18.08 1.33
N ASN A 35 5.93 17.39 2.37
CA ASN A 35 6.84 16.24 2.18
C ASN A 35 6.23 15.13 1.33
N CYS A 36 4.96 14.82 1.52
CA CYS A 36 4.25 13.80 0.73
C CYS A 36 4.07 14.22 -0.74
N VAL A 37 3.90 15.51 -1.01
CA VAL A 37 3.79 16.06 -2.38
C VAL A 37 5.13 15.87 -3.09
N ARG A 38 6.22 16.36 -2.48
CA ARG A 38 7.58 16.19 -3.05
C ARG A 38 7.96 14.73 -3.22
N ALA A 39 7.66 13.89 -2.24
CA ALA A 39 7.94 12.46 -2.36
C ALA A 39 7.17 11.81 -3.52
N CYS A 40 5.93 12.22 -3.77
CA CYS A 40 5.12 11.70 -4.86
C CYS A 40 5.57 12.23 -6.23
N GLU A 41 5.93 13.51 -6.32
CA GLU A 41 6.29 14.17 -7.57
C GLU A 41 7.77 14.01 -7.91
N GLU A 42 8.68 14.36 -6.97
CA GLU A 42 10.12 14.43 -7.25
C GLU A 42 10.81 13.07 -7.13
N LEU A 43 10.39 12.20 -6.17
CA LEU A 43 11.04 10.91 -5.97
C LEU A 43 10.37 9.78 -6.74
N GLN A 44 9.03 9.81 -6.87
CA GLN A 44 8.29 8.75 -7.52
C GLN A 44 7.83 9.11 -8.95
N GLY A 45 7.86 10.38 -9.32
CA GLY A 45 7.44 10.85 -10.64
C GLY A 45 5.93 10.76 -10.93
N ILE A 46 5.09 10.50 -9.90
CA ILE A 46 3.67 10.20 -10.09
C ILE A 46 2.79 11.46 -9.98
N GLY A 47 3.08 12.35 -9.00
CA GLY A 47 2.33 13.59 -8.84
C GLY A 47 0.86 13.45 -8.41
N ALA A 48 0.46 12.34 -7.80
CA ALA A 48 -0.93 12.10 -7.39
C ALA A 48 -1.44 13.07 -6.29
N LEU A 49 -0.53 13.70 -5.55
CA LEU A 49 -0.82 14.67 -4.50
C LEU A 49 -0.22 16.02 -4.85
N GLY A 50 -0.97 17.09 -4.60
CA GLY A 50 -0.52 18.47 -4.80
C GLY A 50 -1.10 19.43 -3.76
N PHE A 51 -0.59 20.66 -3.75
CA PHE A 51 -1.22 21.75 -2.99
C PHE A 51 -2.40 22.31 -3.76
N ALA A 52 -3.51 22.51 -3.07
CA ALA A 52 -4.68 23.19 -3.58
C ALA A 52 -5.05 24.36 -2.67
N PHE A 53 -5.73 25.36 -3.26
CA PHE A 53 -6.15 26.60 -2.63
C PHE A 53 -4.98 27.47 -2.14
N ARG A 54 -5.27 28.57 -1.44
CA ARG A 54 -4.28 29.56 -0.98
C ARG A 54 -4.60 30.04 0.43
N GLY A 55 -3.58 30.54 1.11
CA GLY A 55 -3.71 31.11 2.46
C GLY A 55 -4.22 30.09 3.46
N THR A 56 -5.20 30.47 4.25
CA THR A 56 -5.79 29.64 5.31
C THR A 56 -6.59 28.44 4.80
N GLU A 57 -6.95 28.44 3.51
CA GLU A 57 -7.68 27.34 2.88
C GLU A 57 -6.76 26.33 2.22
N ALA A 58 -5.46 26.58 2.19
CA ALA A 58 -4.48 25.68 1.59
C ALA A 58 -4.61 24.26 2.14
N MET A 59 -4.53 23.28 1.26
CA MET A 59 -4.57 21.85 1.66
C MET A 59 -3.81 20.98 0.66
N VAL A 60 -3.33 19.85 1.14
CA VAL A 60 -2.77 18.83 0.29
C VAL A 60 -3.87 17.87 -0.12
N MET A 61 -4.06 17.69 -1.42
CA MET A 61 -5.11 16.81 -1.96
C MET A 61 -4.74 16.34 -3.37
N PRO A 62 -5.41 15.30 -3.88
CA PRO A 62 -5.40 14.99 -5.30
C PRO A 62 -6.04 16.10 -6.15
N ALA A 63 -5.69 16.14 -7.43
CA ALA A 63 -6.24 17.10 -8.38
C ALA A 63 -7.78 17.05 -8.37
N PHE A 64 -8.41 18.22 -8.46
CA PHE A 64 -9.87 18.39 -8.48
C PHE A 64 -10.63 17.81 -7.29
N ASN A 65 -9.96 17.63 -6.14
CA ASN A 65 -10.53 17.03 -4.94
C ASN A 65 -11.09 15.61 -5.17
N LYS A 66 -10.51 14.88 -6.12
CA LYS A 66 -10.84 13.48 -6.34
C LYS A 66 -10.45 12.63 -5.14
N LYS A 67 -11.07 11.48 -5.02
CA LYS A 67 -10.60 10.45 -4.09
C LYS A 67 -9.27 9.89 -4.58
N ILE A 68 -8.39 9.46 -3.67
CA ILE A 68 -7.06 8.98 -4.05
C ILE A 68 -7.12 7.75 -4.98
N ALA A 69 -8.15 6.92 -4.83
CA ALA A 69 -8.41 5.77 -5.72
C ALA A 69 -8.79 6.16 -7.17
N GLU A 70 -9.19 7.42 -7.38
CA GLU A 70 -9.59 7.93 -8.70
C GLU A 70 -8.43 8.67 -9.42
N THR A 71 -7.22 8.54 -8.87
CA THR A 71 -6.01 9.19 -9.38
C THR A 71 -5.01 8.15 -9.88
N GLU A 72 -3.97 8.60 -10.55
CA GLU A 72 -2.84 7.78 -11.02
C GLU A 72 -1.95 7.25 -9.86
N CYS A 73 -2.50 7.13 -8.65
CA CYS A 73 -1.79 6.66 -7.49
C CYS A 73 -1.47 5.16 -7.63
N VAL A 74 -0.18 4.80 -7.67
CA VAL A 74 0.30 3.41 -7.77
C VAL A 74 0.41 2.70 -6.41
N ASN A 75 -0.10 3.29 -5.35
CA ASN A 75 -0.13 2.71 -3.99
C ASN A 75 1.26 2.35 -3.41
N CYS A 76 2.33 3.01 -3.84
CA CYS A 76 3.71 2.74 -3.40
C CYS A 76 3.98 3.06 -1.91
N GLY A 77 3.13 3.87 -1.26
CA GLY A 77 3.22 4.19 0.17
C GLY A 77 4.30 5.20 0.57
N GLN A 78 5.09 5.75 -0.37
CA GLN A 78 6.19 6.67 -0.03
C GLN A 78 5.69 7.94 0.67
N CYS A 79 4.55 8.48 0.25
CA CYS A 79 3.92 9.64 0.89
C CYS A 79 3.65 9.41 2.40
N ARG A 80 3.36 8.18 2.80
CA ARG A 80 3.20 7.80 4.22
C ARG A 80 4.53 7.84 4.98
N VAL A 81 5.60 7.36 4.37
CA VAL A 81 6.95 7.33 5.02
C VAL A 81 7.41 8.73 5.37
N TYR A 82 7.13 9.70 4.49
CA TYR A 82 7.52 11.10 4.68
C TYR A 82 6.52 11.94 5.48
N CYS A 83 5.35 11.37 5.88
CA CYS A 83 4.34 12.12 6.64
C CYS A 83 4.66 12.12 8.14
N PRO A 84 5.05 13.28 8.73
CA PRO A 84 5.46 13.32 10.14
C PRO A 84 4.31 13.21 11.13
N THR A 85 3.08 13.50 10.69
CA THR A 85 1.89 13.58 11.57
C THR A 85 0.94 12.39 11.43
N GLY A 86 1.24 11.46 10.51
CA GLY A 86 0.32 10.36 10.20
C GLY A 86 -0.98 10.81 9.54
N ALA A 87 -0.98 11.98 8.87
CA ALA A 87 -2.08 12.41 8.02
C ALA A 87 -2.31 11.48 6.83
N ILE A 88 -1.26 10.76 6.43
CA ILE A 88 -1.34 9.62 5.52
C ILE A 88 -0.86 8.40 6.30
N ALA A 89 -1.70 7.38 6.36
CA ALA A 89 -1.44 6.13 7.06
C ALA A 89 -1.71 4.94 6.14
N ILE A 90 -1.16 3.79 6.48
CA ILE A 90 -1.49 2.53 5.82
C ILE A 90 -2.92 2.14 6.22
N LYS A 91 -3.71 1.71 5.25
CA LYS A 91 -5.00 1.08 5.52
C LYS A 91 -4.73 -0.31 6.11
N THR A 92 -5.19 -0.53 7.31
CA THR A 92 -5.09 -1.84 7.96
C THR A 92 -6.31 -2.69 7.63
N HIS A 93 -6.10 -3.97 7.43
CA HIS A 93 -7.13 -4.99 7.25
C HIS A 93 -7.17 -5.94 8.45
N MET A 94 -6.69 -5.48 9.61
CA MET A 94 -6.61 -6.29 10.83
C MET A 94 -8.00 -6.74 11.32
N ASP A 95 -8.98 -5.83 11.30
CA ASP A 95 -10.32 -6.13 11.78
C ASP A 95 -10.99 -7.18 10.87
N GLU A 96 -10.88 -7.01 9.54
CA GLU A 96 -11.37 -7.97 8.56
C GLU A 96 -10.73 -9.36 8.71
N ALA A 97 -9.42 -9.39 9.00
CA ALA A 97 -8.70 -10.65 9.24
C ALA A 97 -9.17 -11.33 10.53
N TRP A 98 -9.39 -10.58 11.61
CA TRP A 98 -9.90 -11.14 12.86
C TRP A 98 -11.35 -11.60 12.74
N GLU A 99 -12.19 -10.89 12.00
CA GLU A 99 -13.56 -11.33 11.70
C GLU A 99 -13.55 -12.65 10.90
N ALA A 100 -12.69 -12.76 9.89
CA ALA A 100 -12.54 -13.98 9.10
C ALA A 100 -12.04 -15.17 9.96
N LEU A 101 -11.08 -14.95 10.85
CA LEU A 101 -10.57 -15.99 11.76
C LEU A 101 -11.61 -16.43 12.81
N ALA A 102 -12.58 -15.57 13.13
CA ALA A 102 -13.65 -15.89 14.07
C ALA A 102 -14.81 -16.68 13.42
N ASP A 103 -14.94 -16.67 12.10
CA ASP A 103 -16.01 -17.38 11.39
C ASP A 103 -15.57 -18.80 11.02
N PRO A 104 -16.16 -19.86 11.59
CA PRO A 104 -15.79 -21.25 11.32
C PRO A 104 -16.11 -21.73 9.90
N ASN A 105 -16.87 -20.95 9.12
CA ASN A 105 -17.21 -21.30 7.74
C ASN A 105 -16.22 -20.72 6.72
N ILE A 106 -15.30 -19.85 7.16
CA ILE A 106 -14.29 -19.22 6.32
C ILE A 106 -12.96 -19.93 6.50
N ARG A 107 -12.40 -20.44 5.41
CA ARG A 107 -11.03 -20.94 5.39
C ARG A 107 -10.06 -19.79 5.21
N VAL A 108 -9.21 -19.57 6.20
CA VAL A 108 -8.26 -18.45 6.21
C VAL A 108 -6.84 -18.92 5.90
N VAL A 109 -6.27 -18.38 4.83
CA VAL A 109 -4.94 -18.76 4.33
C VAL A 109 -4.01 -17.58 4.43
N ALA A 110 -2.79 -17.80 4.90
CA ALA A 110 -1.75 -16.78 4.97
C ALA A 110 -0.63 -17.06 3.96
N GLN A 111 -0.12 -16.00 3.34
CA GLN A 111 1.09 -16.02 2.53
C GLN A 111 2.13 -15.08 3.12
N ILE A 112 3.35 -15.58 3.35
CA ILE A 112 4.41 -14.84 4.03
C ILE A 112 5.39 -14.29 3.00
N ALA A 113 5.52 -12.94 2.97
CA ALA A 113 6.51 -12.28 2.12
C ALA A 113 7.95 -12.57 2.56
N PRO A 114 8.93 -12.66 1.61
CA PRO A 114 10.33 -12.98 1.93
C PRO A 114 10.98 -12.02 2.94
N ALA A 115 10.69 -10.72 2.86
CA ALA A 115 11.22 -9.73 3.79
C ALA A 115 10.69 -9.91 5.22
N VAL A 116 9.43 -10.30 5.39
CA VAL A 116 8.77 -10.45 6.70
C VAL A 116 9.43 -11.56 7.52
N ARG A 117 9.82 -12.68 6.91
CA ARG A 117 10.47 -13.81 7.60
C ARG A 117 11.79 -13.46 8.26
N VAL A 118 12.43 -12.36 7.85
CA VAL A 118 13.67 -11.84 8.44
C VAL A 118 13.37 -10.68 9.39
N ALA A 119 12.59 -9.68 8.92
CA ALA A 119 12.29 -8.46 9.66
C ALA A 119 11.56 -8.71 10.99
N VAL A 120 10.66 -9.69 11.05
CA VAL A 120 9.96 -10.06 12.31
C VAL A 120 10.96 -10.54 13.36
N GLY A 121 11.99 -11.30 12.96
CA GLY A 121 13.04 -11.75 13.88
C GLY A 121 13.82 -10.59 14.50
N ASP A 122 14.18 -9.61 13.69
CA ASP A 122 14.90 -8.42 14.14
C ASP A 122 14.07 -7.57 15.12
N HIS A 123 12.77 -7.45 14.87
CA HIS A 123 11.84 -6.71 15.75
C HIS A 123 11.76 -7.32 17.15
N TYR A 124 11.81 -8.64 17.26
CA TYR A 124 11.79 -9.36 18.56
C TYR A 124 13.20 -9.61 19.15
N GLY A 125 14.23 -8.92 18.66
CA GLY A 125 15.58 -9.01 19.21
C GLY A 125 16.29 -10.35 18.96
N LEU A 126 15.83 -11.12 17.97
CA LEU A 126 16.52 -12.33 17.53
C LEU A 126 17.75 -11.97 16.69
N THR A 127 18.58 -12.98 16.38
CA THR A 127 19.78 -12.76 15.58
C THR A 127 19.44 -12.09 14.25
N LYS A 128 20.00 -10.91 14.00
CA LYS A 128 19.77 -10.11 12.79
C LYS A 128 20.04 -10.92 11.52
N GLY A 129 19.15 -10.75 10.53
CA GLY A 129 19.27 -11.42 9.24
C GLY A 129 18.94 -12.92 9.25
N LYS A 130 18.54 -13.49 10.38
CA LYS A 130 18.16 -14.90 10.47
C LYS A 130 16.69 -15.10 10.13
N SER A 131 16.41 -16.03 9.22
CA SER A 131 15.03 -16.41 8.91
C SER A 131 14.36 -17.07 10.12
N VAL A 132 13.18 -16.58 10.46
CA VAL A 132 12.34 -17.12 11.54
C VAL A 132 11.05 -17.77 11.01
N MET A 133 11.06 -18.22 9.77
CA MET A 133 9.91 -18.77 9.05
C MET A 133 9.13 -19.80 9.87
N GLY A 134 9.79 -20.81 10.44
CA GLY A 134 9.11 -21.83 11.24
C GLY A 134 8.40 -21.28 12.48
N LYS A 135 8.93 -20.21 13.10
CA LYS A 135 8.27 -19.55 14.23
C LYS A 135 7.03 -18.78 13.77
N ILE A 136 7.09 -18.10 12.60
CA ILE A 136 5.95 -17.37 12.04
C ILE A 136 4.85 -18.35 11.66
N VAL A 137 5.17 -19.45 10.95
CA VAL A 137 4.21 -20.48 10.57
C VAL A 137 3.49 -21.04 11.81
N ASN A 138 4.25 -21.43 12.85
CA ASN A 138 3.65 -21.93 14.08
C ASN A 138 2.77 -20.87 14.78
N ALA A 139 3.18 -19.61 14.78
CA ALA A 139 2.37 -18.53 15.36
C ALA A 139 1.05 -18.35 14.61
N LEU A 140 1.07 -18.32 13.28
CA LEU A 140 -0.12 -18.18 12.45
C LEU A 140 -1.09 -19.35 12.64
N HIS A 141 -0.62 -20.60 12.66
CA HIS A 141 -1.50 -21.74 12.98
C HIS A 141 -2.11 -21.64 14.38
N ARG A 142 -1.35 -21.14 15.38
CA ARG A 142 -1.89 -20.91 16.73
C ARG A 142 -2.89 -19.77 16.79
N MET A 143 -2.86 -18.83 15.86
CA MET A 143 -3.86 -17.76 15.72
C MET A 143 -5.13 -18.23 15.02
N GLY A 144 -5.14 -19.41 14.40
CA GLY A 144 -6.31 -19.98 13.74
C GLY A 144 -6.26 -19.97 12.21
N PHE A 145 -5.12 -19.65 11.60
CA PHE A 145 -4.98 -19.80 10.14
C PHE A 145 -4.93 -21.27 9.75
N ASP A 146 -5.73 -21.66 8.77
CA ASP A 146 -5.84 -23.03 8.28
C ASP A 146 -4.58 -23.47 7.54
N GLU A 147 -4.05 -22.59 6.69
CA GLU A 147 -2.87 -22.85 5.87
C GLU A 147 -1.94 -21.65 5.82
N VAL A 148 -0.64 -21.93 5.76
CA VAL A 148 0.40 -20.91 5.66
C VAL A 148 1.39 -21.28 4.56
N TYR A 149 1.54 -20.41 3.58
CA TYR A 149 2.40 -20.59 2.42
C TYR A 149 3.58 -19.62 2.41
N ASP A 150 4.69 -20.08 1.86
CA ASP A 150 5.85 -19.21 1.55
C ASP A 150 5.67 -18.61 0.15
N THR A 151 5.88 -17.30 0.02
CA THR A 151 5.88 -16.60 -1.26
C THR A 151 6.97 -17.11 -2.21
N SER A 152 8.03 -17.73 -1.72
CA SER A 152 9.05 -18.38 -2.57
C SER A 152 8.45 -19.43 -3.49
N PHE A 153 7.48 -20.21 -3.02
CA PHE A 153 6.76 -21.17 -3.85
C PHE A 153 5.97 -20.50 -4.96
N SER A 154 5.26 -19.40 -4.64
CA SER A 154 4.52 -18.62 -5.64
C SER A 154 5.47 -17.98 -6.67
N ALA A 155 6.65 -17.53 -6.23
CA ALA A 155 7.67 -16.99 -7.11
C ALA A 155 8.20 -18.03 -8.11
N ASP A 156 8.39 -19.27 -7.70
CA ASP A 156 8.79 -20.37 -8.60
C ASP A 156 7.73 -20.62 -9.67
N LEU A 157 6.43 -20.59 -9.31
CA LEU A 157 5.33 -20.69 -10.28
C LEU A 157 5.33 -19.51 -11.25
N THR A 158 5.53 -18.29 -10.76
CA THR A 158 5.62 -17.08 -11.59
C THR A 158 6.76 -17.20 -12.61
N ILE A 159 7.94 -17.65 -12.19
CA ILE A 159 9.08 -17.87 -13.09
C ILE A 159 8.75 -18.88 -14.19
N MET A 160 8.03 -19.94 -13.87
CA MET A 160 7.63 -20.94 -14.86
C MET A 160 6.70 -20.36 -15.92
N GLU A 161 5.68 -19.63 -15.49
CA GLU A 161 4.70 -18.99 -16.40
C GLU A 161 5.34 -17.89 -17.25
N GLU A 162 6.10 -16.99 -16.63
CA GLU A 162 6.79 -15.90 -17.35
C GLU A 162 7.84 -16.42 -18.33
N SER A 163 8.55 -17.50 -17.97
CA SER A 163 9.50 -18.14 -18.88
C SER A 163 8.81 -18.75 -20.09
N ALA A 164 7.66 -19.38 -19.90
CA ALA A 164 6.86 -19.92 -21.00
C ALA A 164 6.35 -18.81 -21.93
N GLU A 165 5.85 -17.72 -21.38
CA GLU A 165 5.42 -16.55 -22.14
C GLU A 165 6.59 -15.90 -22.91
N PHE A 166 7.75 -15.74 -22.28
CA PHE A 166 8.95 -15.20 -22.89
C PHE A 166 9.40 -16.03 -24.10
N LEU A 167 9.44 -17.36 -23.96
CA LEU A 167 9.78 -18.26 -25.05
C LEU A 167 8.78 -18.17 -26.21
N ASP A 168 7.50 -18.03 -25.93
CA ASP A 168 6.46 -17.86 -26.95
C ASP A 168 6.62 -16.51 -27.70
N ARG A 169 6.91 -15.42 -26.98
CA ARG A 169 7.19 -14.10 -27.56
C ARG A 169 8.44 -14.11 -28.45
N ILE A 170 9.52 -14.79 -28.04
CA ILE A 170 10.73 -14.95 -28.86
C ILE A 170 10.40 -15.70 -30.17
N LYS A 171 9.64 -16.80 -30.09
CA LYS A 171 9.26 -17.58 -31.26
C LYS A 171 8.42 -16.78 -32.27
N LYS A 172 7.53 -15.91 -31.75
CA LYS A 172 6.67 -15.05 -32.56
C LYS A 172 7.38 -13.77 -33.05
N GLY A 173 8.47 -13.36 -32.38
CA GLY A 173 9.17 -12.10 -32.67
C GLY A 173 8.37 -10.85 -32.28
N GLU A 174 7.42 -10.96 -31.37
CA GLU A 174 6.50 -9.89 -30.99
C GLU A 174 6.64 -9.52 -29.52
N LYS A 175 6.28 -8.27 -29.17
CA LYS A 175 6.19 -7.76 -27.79
C LYS A 175 7.48 -7.96 -26.99
N LEU A 176 8.61 -7.61 -27.55
CA LEU A 176 9.91 -7.59 -26.90
C LEU A 176 10.42 -6.15 -26.79
N PRO A 177 11.17 -5.78 -25.72
CA PRO A 177 11.57 -6.63 -24.59
C PRO A 177 10.39 -6.98 -23.67
N LEU A 178 10.48 -8.12 -22.98
CA LEU A 178 9.56 -8.46 -21.88
C LEU A 178 10.08 -7.82 -20.60
N LEU A 179 9.30 -6.91 -20.03
CA LEU A 179 9.54 -6.35 -18.71
C LEU A 179 8.51 -6.91 -17.74
N THR A 180 8.97 -7.39 -16.61
CA THR A 180 8.11 -7.94 -15.55
C THR A 180 8.61 -7.49 -14.20
N SER A 181 7.70 -7.11 -13.31
CA SER A 181 8.02 -6.67 -11.97
C SER A 181 6.81 -6.69 -11.06
N CYS A 182 7.03 -6.98 -9.79
CA CYS A 182 6.08 -6.74 -8.72
C CYS A 182 6.12 -5.29 -8.18
N CYS A 183 7.01 -4.44 -8.73
CA CYS A 183 7.13 -3.04 -8.32
C CYS A 183 6.13 -2.16 -9.09
N PRO A 184 5.16 -1.51 -8.42
CA PRO A 184 4.18 -0.64 -9.08
C PRO A 184 4.83 0.52 -9.85
N CYS A 185 5.94 1.07 -9.34
CA CYS A 185 6.65 2.15 -10.03
C CYS A 185 7.19 1.73 -11.38
N LEU A 186 7.73 0.52 -11.50
CA LEU A 186 8.23 0.03 -12.78
C LEU A 186 7.09 -0.17 -13.78
N LEU A 187 5.96 -0.72 -13.35
CA LEU A 187 4.78 -0.90 -14.19
C LEU A 187 4.25 0.42 -14.73
N TYR A 188 4.29 1.47 -13.90
CA TYR A 188 3.82 2.81 -14.29
C TYR A 188 4.78 3.52 -15.26
N THR A 189 6.08 3.30 -15.15
CA THR A 189 7.11 3.99 -15.93
C THR A 189 7.56 3.24 -17.17
N SER A 190 7.03 2.05 -17.44
CA SER A 190 7.41 1.19 -18.57
C SER A 190 6.54 1.34 -19.82
N ASP A 191 5.57 2.26 -19.83
CA ASP A 191 4.71 2.57 -21.00
C ASP A 191 5.38 3.50 -22.00
#